data_7a3c80ed28462e3f08f3863867a50093
#
_entry.id   7a3c80ed28462e3f08f3863867a50093
#
_cell.length_a   1.000
_cell.length_b   1.000
_cell.length_c   1.000
_cell.angle_alpha   90.00
_cell.angle_beta   90.00
_cell.angle_gamma   90.00
#
_symmetry.space_group_name_H-M   'P 1'
#
loop_
_entity.id
_entity.type
_entity.pdbx_description
1 polymer ?
#
loop_
_entity_poly.entity_id
_entity_poly.type
_entity_poly.pdbx_seq_one_letter_code
_entity_poly.pdbx_strand_id
1 'polypeptide(L)'
;MALVSLLDISIAFFCFLIFQIFLISKKPHPSFLTNWPFLGMLPGLLLEFPRVYDFITEVLEHGNLNYLFKGPFLGGLDMLFTVDPANIHHIMSSNFSNYPKGTEFKKLFDVLGDGIFNVDSELWKDLRKSAQSMMMNPEFQSFSIATSLNKLEKGLVPLLDHVAKEKLVVDLQDVFQRFTFDSTFVLATGYDPGCLSVEMPEIEFARALDDAEEAIFYRHVKPEMVWKMQRLFGLGDELKLKRAHNILDRACFKCISSKRDDISRGTNNSGSKDLLTAYLNVDTTKYKLLNPNDDRFLRDTVLSFMLAGRDTTGSALTWFFWLLCKNEEAITKILQEINKNISPRTTTDDYGSFNPQELKKLVYLHGAICEALRLYPPVPFQHKSPTKTDVLPSGHKVDAGSKILFCLYSLGRMKSVWGEDALEFKPERWITENGTSVHEPSYKFLSFNAGPRTCLGKEVAMMQMKTVAVKIIQNYDIKVVEGHKVEPAPSIILHMKHGLKVTVSKRCLV
;
A
#
# COMPACT_ATOMS: atom_id res chain seq x y z
N MET A 1 -27.89 29.87 -45.30
CA MET A 1 -26.92 29.38 -44.30
C MET A 1 -27.58 28.20 -43.59
N ALA A 2 -27.14 26.99 -43.82
CA ALA A 2 -27.67 25.81 -43.12
C ALA A 2 -27.25 25.89 -41.64
N LEU A 3 -28.21 25.84 -40.74
CA LEU A 3 -27.96 25.70 -39.29
C LEU A 3 -27.33 24.32 -39.08
N VAL A 4 -26.05 24.29 -38.79
CA VAL A 4 -25.36 23.08 -38.35
C VAL A 4 -26.02 22.66 -37.03
N SER A 5 -26.67 21.50 -37.02
CA SER A 5 -27.34 21.00 -35.81
C SER A 5 -26.30 20.55 -34.78
N LEU A 6 -26.66 20.60 -33.49
CA LEU A 6 -25.84 20.03 -32.41
C LEU A 6 -25.51 18.55 -32.68
N LEU A 7 -26.38 17.84 -33.40
CA LEU A 7 -26.20 16.45 -33.82
C LEU A 7 -25.07 16.33 -34.85
N ASP A 8 -25.00 17.25 -35.85
CA ASP A 8 -23.94 17.23 -36.88
C ASP A 8 -22.57 17.50 -36.26
N ILE A 9 -22.49 18.41 -35.28
CA ILE A 9 -21.26 18.70 -34.53
C ILE A 9 -20.86 17.46 -33.71
N SER A 10 -21.80 16.79 -33.05
CA SER A 10 -21.54 15.58 -32.27
C SER A 10 -21.08 14.42 -33.15
N ILE A 11 -21.70 14.22 -34.33
CA ILE A 11 -21.31 13.19 -35.30
C ILE A 11 -19.91 13.50 -35.85
N ALA A 12 -19.64 14.74 -36.25
CA ALA A 12 -18.33 15.13 -36.75
C ALA A 12 -17.23 14.93 -35.69
N PHE A 13 -17.52 15.28 -34.43
CA PHE A 13 -16.60 15.05 -33.33
C PHE A 13 -16.36 13.57 -33.08
N PHE A 14 -17.41 12.73 -33.12
CA PHE A 14 -17.31 11.29 -32.94
C PHE A 14 -16.55 10.62 -34.10
N CYS A 15 -16.82 11.01 -35.36
CA CYS A 15 -16.08 10.58 -36.54
C CYS A 15 -14.60 10.99 -36.47
N PHE A 16 -14.32 12.21 -36.00
CA PHE A 16 -12.96 12.69 -35.79
C PHE A 16 -12.23 11.84 -34.73
N LEU A 17 -12.89 11.52 -33.61
CA LEU A 17 -12.31 10.64 -32.58
C LEU A 17 -12.04 9.24 -33.11
N ILE A 18 -12.98 8.62 -33.85
CA ILE A 18 -12.80 7.29 -34.47
C ILE A 18 -11.65 7.33 -35.48
N PHE A 19 -11.58 8.34 -36.33
CA PHE A 19 -10.51 8.51 -37.31
C PHE A 19 -9.14 8.65 -36.62
N GLN A 20 -9.08 9.36 -35.52
CA GLN A 20 -7.88 9.54 -34.74
C GLN A 20 -7.45 8.21 -34.06
N ILE A 21 -8.39 7.44 -33.50
CA ILE A 21 -8.13 6.10 -32.96
C ILE A 21 -7.59 5.16 -34.05
N PHE A 22 -8.16 5.21 -35.25
CA PHE A 22 -7.71 4.43 -36.40
C PHE A 22 -6.28 4.79 -36.87
N LEU A 23 -5.92 6.07 -36.81
CA LEU A 23 -4.56 6.52 -37.14
C LEU A 23 -3.53 6.05 -36.09
N ILE A 24 -3.92 5.98 -34.79
CA ILE A 24 -3.06 5.50 -33.72
C ILE A 24 -2.82 3.99 -33.84
N SER A 25 -3.87 3.22 -34.15
CA SER A 25 -3.77 1.76 -34.24
C SER A 25 -2.83 1.26 -35.34
N LYS A 26 -2.44 2.14 -36.29
CA LYS A 26 -1.50 1.83 -37.35
C LYS A 26 -0.04 2.18 -37.09
N LYS A 27 0.28 2.84 -35.95
CA LYS A 27 1.68 3.14 -35.64
C LYS A 27 2.27 2.01 -34.79
N PRO A 28 3.44 1.43 -35.18
CA PRO A 28 4.13 0.49 -34.32
C PRO A 28 4.58 1.23 -33.05
N HIS A 29 4.15 0.74 -31.87
CA HIS A 29 4.48 1.19 -30.51
C HIS A 29 5.06 2.61 -30.41
N PRO A 30 4.26 3.62 -30.12
CA PRO A 30 4.81 4.90 -29.74
C PRO A 30 5.38 4.76 -28.33
N SER A 31 6.68 4.83 -28.16
CA SER A 31 7.41 4.91 -26.89
C SER A 31 6.96 6.09 -26.02
N PHE A 32 6.11 6.97 -26.55
CA PHE A 32 5.59 8.17 -25.89
C PHE A 32 4.12 8.35 -26.22
N LEU A 33 3.35 8.79 -25.20
CA LEU A 33 1.96 9.17 -25.40
C LEU A 33 1.84 10.38 -26.33
N THR A 34 1.00 10.27 -27.35
CA THR A 34 0.69 11.40 -28.23
C THR A 34 -0.10 12.45 -27.43
N ASN A 35 0.39 13.69 -27.45
CA ASN A 35 -0.32 14.82 -26.87
C ASN A 35 -1.36 15.37 -27.89
N TRP A 36 -2.63 15.03 -27.65
CA TRP A 36 -3.75 15.42 -28.53
C TRP A 36 -4.25 16.81 -28.21
N PRO A 37 -4.66 17.61 -29.23
CA PRO A 37 -5.37 18.85 -28.97
C PRO A 37 -6.58 18.60 -28.06
N PHE A 38 -6.78 19.43 -27.03
CA PHE A 38 -7.84 19.37 -26.01
C PHE A 38 -7.83 18.13 -25.09
N LEU A 39 -7.47 16.94 -25.59
CA LEU A 39 -7.51 15.69 -24.81
C LEU A 39 -6.18 15.37 -24.12
N GLY A 40 -5.12 16.07 -24.49
CA GLY A 40 -3.79 15.79 -23.95
C GLY A 40 -3.31 14.36 -24.25
N MET A 41 -2.66 13.74 -23.29
CA MET A 41 -2.16 12.36 -23.37
C MET A 41 -3.16 11.33 -22.80
N LEU A 42 -4.33 11.78 -22.32
CA LEU A 42 -5.31 10.91 -21.67
C LEU A 42 -5.80 9.75 -22.54
N PRO A 43 -6.09 9.91 -23.85
CA PRO A 43 -6.54 8.78 -24.67
C PRO A 43 -5.53 7.62 -24.70
N GLY A 44 -4.24 7.93 -24.83
CA GLY A 44 -3.18 6.90 -24.80
C GLY A 44 -3.07 6.23 -23.42
N LEU A 45 -3.19 6.98 -22.32
CA LEU A 45 -3.19 6.42 -20.99
C LEU A 45 -4.38 5.47 -20.77
N LEU A 46 -5.57 5.81 -21.28
CA LEU A 46 -6.76 4.96 -21.13
C LEU A 46 -6.63 3.65 -21.94
N LEU A 47 -5.97 3.66 -23.10
CA LEU A 47 -5.69 2.45 -23.88
C LEU A 47 -4.73 1.51 -23.15
N GLU A 48 -3.71 2.06 -22.50
CA GLU A 48 -2.70 1.30 -21.75
C GLU A 48 -3.09 1.04 -20.28
N PHE A 49 -4.28 1.48 -19.87
CA PHE A 49 -4.74 1.38 -18.48
C PHE A 49 -4.72 -0.04 -17.90
N PRO A 50 -5.07 -1.11 -18.65
CA PRO A 50 -4.99 -2.48 -18.12
C PRO A 50 -3.58 -2.89 -17.66
N ARG A 51 -2.52 -2.26 -18.21
CA ARG A 51 -1.11 -2.49 -17.87
C ARG A 51 -0.40 -1.22 -17.38
N VAL A 52 -1.13 -0.34 -16.72
CA VAL A 52 -0.67 1.03 -16.38
C VAL A 52 0.66 1.08 -15.64
N TYR A 53 0.95 0.12 -14.78
CA TYR A 53 2.22 0.08 -14.02
C TYR A 53 3.41 -0.21 -14.92
N ASP A 54 3.31 -1.21 -15.80
CA ASP A 54 4.36 -1.56 -16.73
C ASP A 54 4.52 -0.48 -17.80
N PHE A 55 3.41 0.06 -18.29
CA PHE A 55 3.41 1.14 -19.25
C PHE A 55 4.12 2.41 -18.71
N ILE A 56 3.83 2.84 -17.49
CA ILE A 56 4.54 3.97 -16.85
C ILE A 56 6.03 3.64 -16.69
N THR A 57 6.38 2.39 -16.41
CA THR A 57 7.78 1.96 -16.30
C THR A 57 8.51 2.12 -17.64
N GLU A 58 7.92 1.66 -18.75
CA GLU A 58 8.45 1.81 -20.11
C GLU A 58 8.65 3.31 -20.46
N VAL A 59 7.64 4.14 -20.18
CA VAL A 59 7.69 5.58 -20.44
C VAL A 59 8.80 6.27 -19.65
N LEU A 60 8.99 5.92 -18.38
CA LEU A 60 10.03 6.49 -17.53
C LEU A 60 11.44 6.02 -17.90
N GLU A 61 11.59 4.78 -18.36
CA GLU A 61 12.86 4.26 -18.86
C GLU A 61 13.31 5.03 -20.11
N HIS A 62 12.40 5.25 -21.05
CA HIS A 62 12.68 6.04 -22.27
C HIS A 62 12.85 7.55 -21.97
N GLY A 63 12.14 8.07 -20.97
CA GLY A 63 12.17 9.47 -20.54
C GLY A 63 13.34 9.83 -19.63
N ASN A 64 14.35 8.97 -19.49
CA ASN A 64 15.48 9.16 -18.59
C ASN A 64 15.03 9.49 -17.17
N LEU A 65 14.20 8.59 -16.60
CA LEU A 65 13.67 8.63 -15.21
C LEU A 65 12.62 9.72 -14.93
N ASN A 66 12.29 10.55 -15.92
CA ASN A 66 11.36 11.66 -15.76
C ASN A 66 10.40 11.74 -16.95
N TYR A 67 9.13 12.03 -16.71
CA TYR A 67 8.15 12.19 -17.76
C TYR A 67 7.07 13.20 -17.39
N LEU A 68 6.85 14.20 -18.28
CA LEU A 68 5.81 15.20 -18.11
C LEU A 68 4.53 14.74 -18.82
N PHE A 69 3.56 14.28 -18.06
CA PHE A 69 2.22 13.95 -18.56
C PHE A 69 1.38 15.22 -18.72
N LYS A 70 0.82 15.40 -19.91
CA LYS A 70 -0.13 16.46 -20.23
C LYS A 70 -1.55 15.92 -20.23
N GLY A 71 -2.35 16.36 -19.30
CA GLY A 71 -3.76 16.02 -19.21
C GLY A 71 -4.62 16.75 -20.22
N PRO A 72 -5.95 16.50 -20.23
CA PRO A 72 -6.90 17.27 -21.04
C PRO A 72 -6.89 18.75 -20.67
N PHE A 73 -7.16 19.59 -21.63
CA PHE A 73 -7.34 21.04 -21.41
C PHE A 73 -8.39 21.27 -20.31
N LEU A 74 -8.05 22.06 -19.32
CA LEU A 74 -8.84 22.30 -18.10
C LEU A 74 -9.14 21.05 -17.24
N GLY A 75 -8.52 19.88 -17.54
CA GLY A 75 -8.73 18.64 -16.79
C GLY A 75 -8.01 18.55 -15.45
N GLY A 76 -7.02 19.42 -15.22
CA GLY A 76 -6.22 19.43 -13.99
C GLY A 76 -5.38 18.17 -13.78
N LEU A 77 -5.04 17.44 -14.85
CA LEU A 77 -4.30 16.17 -14.81
C LEU A 77 -2.83 16.30 -15.25
N ASP A 78 -2.32 17.52 -15.44
CA ASP A 78 -0.89 17.72 -15.72
C ASP A 78 -0.07 17.27 -14.51
N MET A 79 0.95 16.41 -14.74
CA MET A 79 1.79 15.90 -13.67
C MET A 79 3.17 15.49 -14.15
N LEU A 80 4.16 15.66 -13.29
CA LEU A 80 5.52 15.17 -13.51
C LEU A 80 5.66 13.79 -12.83
N PHE A 81 5.87 12.75 -13.63
CA PHE A 81 6.31 11.45 -13.11
C PHE A 81 7.83 11.46 -12.99
N THR A 82 8.35 10.99 -11.86
CA THR A 82 9.79 10.88 -11.64
C THR A 82 10.14 9.64 -10.83
N VAL A 83 11.23 9.00 -11.23
CA VAL A 83 11.90 7.91 -10.48
C VAL A 83 13.39 8.19 -10.33
N ASP A 84 13.81 9.44 -10.58
CA ASP A 84 15.18 9.90 -10.40
C ASP A 84 15.51 9.99 -8.89
N PRO A 85 16.47 9.21 -8.38
CA PRO A 85 16.85 9.23 -6.97
C PRO A 85 17.29 10.61 -6.46
N ALA A 86 17.90 11.45 -7.30
CA ALA A 86 18.30 12.80 -6.92
C ALA A 86 17.08 13.71 -6.73
N ASN A 87 16.08 13.62 -7.62
CA ASN A 87 14.80 14.33 -7.46
C ASN A 87 14.06 13.86 -6.21
N ILE A 88 14.00 12.54 -5.98
CA ILE A 88 13.36 11.96 -4.80
C ILE A 88 14.02 12.45 -3.53
N HIS A 89 15.37 12.43 -3.46
CA HIS A 89 16.12 12.94 -2.31
C HIS A 89 15.84 14.44 -2.08
N HIS A 90 15.87 15.25 -3.14
CA HIS A 90 15.59 16.68 -3.06
C HIS A 90 14.19 16.95 -2.49
N ILE A 91 13.17 16.32 -3.06
CA ILE A 91 11.76 16.55 -2.69
C ILE A 91 11.42 15.98 -1.31
N MET A 92 11.91 14.78 -1.00
CA MET A 92 11.51 14.07 0.22
C MET A 92 12.36 14.40 1.44
N SER A 93 13.56 14.97 1.23
CA SER A 93 14.53 15.25 2.32
C SER A 93 15.07 16.66 2.28
N SER A 94 15.88 17.04 1.28
CA SER A 94 16.65 18.28 1.28
C SER A 94 15.77 19.53 1.25
N ASN A 95 14.68 19.53 0.47
CA ASN A 95 13.74 20.64 0.34
C ASN A 95 12.32 20.25 0.78
N PHE A 96 12.21 19.34 1.77
CA PHE A 96 10.95 18.78 2.24
C PHE A 96 9.86 19.81 2.56
N SER A 97 10.26 20.96 3.12
CA SER A 97 9.32 22.03 3.51
C SER A 97 8.59 22.66 2.32
N ASN A 98 9.20 22.65 1.12
CA ASN A 98 8.57 23.13 -0.10
C ASN A 98 7.60 22.11 -0.72
N TYR A 99 7.64 20.84 -0.31
CA TYR A 99 6.90 19.76 -0.94
C TYR A 99 5.94 19.03 0.01
N PRO A 100 4.85 19.70 0.47
CA PRO A 100 3.78 19.03 1.23
C PRO A 100 3.03 18.02 0.34
N LYS A 101 2.05 17.32 0.92
CA LYS A 101 1.05 16.55 0.17
C LYS A 101 0.17 17.48 -0.70
N GLY A 102 -0.22 18.60 -0.13
CA GLY A 102 -0.96 19.64 -0.79
C GLY A 102 -2.48 19.42 -0.82
N THR A 103 -3.19 20.47 -1.24
CA THR A 103 -4.66 20.48 -1.25
C THR A 103 -5.27 19.49 -2.22
N GLU A 104 -4.63 19.24 -3.36
CA GLU A 104 -5.09 18.26 -4.34
C GLU A 104 -5.07 16.84 -3.78
N PHE A 105 -4.01 16.46 -3.08
CA PHE A 105 -3.95 15.16 -2.40
C PHE A 105 -5.10 15.03 -1.39
N LYS A 106 -5.34 16.06 -0.56
CA LYS A 106 -6.41 16.06 0.42
C LYS A 106 -7.80 15.91 -0.20
N LYS A 107 -8.03 16.49 -1.39
CA LYS A 107 -9.28 16.32 -2.13
C LYS A 107 -9.48 14.89 -2.62
N LEU A 108 -8.41 14.25 -3.14
CA LEU A 108 -8.47 12.88 -3.66
C LEU A 108 -8.73 11.86 -2.55
N PHE A 109 -8.11 12.07 -1.38
CA PHE A 109 -8.17 11.19 -0.21
C PHE A 109 -9.13 11.72 0.88
N ASP A 110 -10.18 12.45 0.52
CA ASP A 110 -11.08 13.11 1.48
C ASP A 110 -11.75 12.15 2.47
N VAL A 111 -11.91 10.86 2.13
CA VAL A 111 -12.41 9.81 3.01
C VAL A 111 -11.56 9.63 4.28
N LEU A 112 -10.25 9.96 4.22
CA LEU A 112 -9.33 9.87 5.35
C LEU A 112 -9.38 11.09 6.30
N GLY A 113 -10.21 12.09 5.99
CA GLY A 113 -10.37 13.29 6.81
C GLY A 113 -9.06 14.04 7.06
N ASP A 114 -8.85 14.45 8.31
CA ASP A 114 -7.63 15.13 8.79
C ASP A 114 -6.64 14.15 9.46
N GLY A 115 -6.62 12.89 8.99
CA GLY A 115 -5.66 11.90 9.42
C GLY A 115 -4.23 12.18 8.95
N ILE A 116 -3.25 11.47 9.54
CA ILE A 116 -1.80 11.67 9.33
C ILE A 116 -1.34 11.65 7.87
N PHE A 117 -2.10 10.99 6.98
CA PHE A 117 -1.78 10.93 5.54
C PHE A 117 -2.16 12.20 4.79
N ASN A 118 -3.24 12.89 5.21
CA ASN A 118 -3.85 14.00 4.50
C ASN A 118 -3.40 15.38 4.95
N VAL A 119 -2.86 15.47 6.18
CA VAL A 119 -2.49 16.76 6.75
C VAL A 119 -1.02 17.09 6.51
N ASP A 120 -0.74 18.38 6.53
CA ASP A 120 0.58 18.97 6.41
C ASP A 120 0.88 19.90 7.61
N SER A 121 2.04 20.53 7.60
CA SER A 121 2.45 21.55 8.57
C SER A 121 2.41 21.11 10.04
N GLU A 122 1.92 21.93 10.95
CA GLU A 122 2.00 21.71 12.39
C GLU A 122 1.10 20.56 12.86
N LEU A 123 -0.12 20.41 12.28
CA LEU A 123 -1.00 19.31 12.63
C LEU A 123 -0.35 17.95 12.29
N TRP A 124 0.28 17.85 11.10
CA TRP A 124 1.03 16.66 10.77
C TRP A 124 2.18 16.38 11.74
N LYS A 125 2.89 17.43 12.20
CA LYS A 125 3.98 17.26 13.17
C LYS A 125 3.48 16.71 14.51
N ASP A 126 2.37 17.21 15.01
CA ASP A 126 1.78 16.73 16.27
C ASP A 126 1.30 15.29 16.14
N LEU A 127 0.56 14.95 15.07
CA LEU A 127 0.16 13.57 14.76
C LEU A 127 1.37 12.65 14.62
N ARG A 128 2.41 13.09 13.90
CA ARG A 128 3.62 12.31 13.67
C ARG A 128 4.37 12.02 14.96
N LYS A 129 4.59 13.05 15.79
CA LYS A 129 5.31 12.92 17.07
C LYS A 129 4.54 12.07 18.07
N SER A 130 3.22 12.26 18.19
CA SER A 130 2.37 11.46 19.08
C SER A 130 2.36 9.98 18.66
N ALA A 131 2.11 9.69 17.38
CA ALA A 131 2.15 8.33 16.85
C ALA A 131 3.52 7.67 17.03
N GLN A 132 4.61 8.41 16.79
CA GLN A 132 5.97 7.91 17.00
C GLN A 132 6.22 7.56 18.48
N SER A 133 5.81 8.43 19.41
CA SER A 133 5.94 8.18 20.85
C SER A 133 5.19 6.91 21.28
N MET A 134 3.99 6.69 20.73
CA MET A 134 3.19 5.49 21.04
C MET A 134 3.82 4.23 20.44
N MET A 135 4.19 4.25 19.16
CA MET A 135 4.73 3.07 18.47
C MET A 135 6.13 2.67 18.94
N MET A 136 6.91 3.62 19.47
CA MET A 136 8.22 3.32 20.07
C MET A 136 8.12 2.87 21.55
N ASN A 137 6.95 2.93 22.16
CA ASN A 137 6.75 2.45 23.53
C ASN A 137 6.98 0.93 23.58
N PRO A 138 7.86 0.41 24.48
CA PRO A 138 8.13 -1.01 24.62
C PRO A 138 6.89 -1.87 24.88
N GLU A 139 5.91 -1.33 25.61
CA GLU A 139 4.64 -2.01 25.89
C GLU A 139 3.80 -2.18 24.63
N PHE A 140 3.71 -1.15 23.78
CA PHE A 140 3.02 -1.25 22.49
C PHE A 140 3.73 -2.23 21.54
N GLN A 141 5.06 -2.21 21.52
CA GLN A 141 5.84 -3.16 20.73
C GLN A 141 5.60 -4.61 21.16
N SER A 142 5.63 -4.87 22.49
CA SER A 142 5.32 -6.18 23.04
C SER A 142 3.88 -6.62 22.74
N PHE A 143 2.92 -5.69 22.82
CA PHE A 143 1.53 -5.93 22.48
C PHE A 143 1.37 -6.25 20.98
N SER A 144 2.06 -5.54 20.11
CA SER A 144 2.05 -5.79 18.67
C SER A 144 2.59 -7.18 18.30
N ILE A 145 3.69 -7.60 18.94
CA ILE A 145 4.26 -8.93 18.75
C ILE A 145 3.29 -10.00 19.23
N ALA A 146 2.79 -9.86 20.45
CA ALA A 146 1.84 -10.82 21.03
C ALA A 146 0.55 -10.95 20.20
N THR A 147 0.03 -9.84 19.70
CA THR A 147 -1.16 -9.82 18.81
C THR A 147 -0.87 -10.60 17.51
N SER A 148 0.26 -10.34 16.88
CA SER A 148 0.64 -11.00 15.62
C SER A 148 0.83 -12.51 15.83
N LEU A 149 1.50 -12.94 16.89
CA LEU A 149 1.68 -14.34 17.22
C LEU A 149 0.34 -15.03 17.53
N ASN A 150 -0.51 -14.40 18.35
CA ASN A 150 -1.84 -14.94 18.66
C ASN A 150 -2.70 -15.13 17.40
N LYS A 151 -2.73 -14.14 16.51
CA LYS A 151 -3.48 -14.26 15.22
C LYS A 151 -2.89 -15.31 14.31
N LEU A 152 -1.61 -15.48 14.33
CA LEU A 152 -0.93 -16.53 13.58
C LEU A 152 -1.30 -17.92 14.11
N GLU A 153 -1.23 -18.15 15.43
CA GLU A 153 -1.46 -19.45 16.05
C GLU A 153 -2.94 -19.83 16.10
N LYS A 154 -3.82 -18.86 16.39
CA LYS A 154 -5.27 -19.15 16.55
C LYS A 154 -6.10 -18.92 15.29
N GLY A 155 -5.56 -18.26 14.28
CA GLY A 155 -6.27 -17.94 13.04
C GLY A 155 -5.60 -18.55 11.80
N LEU A 156 -4.38 -18.06 11.47
CA LEU A 156 -3.72 -18.42 10.22
C LEU A 156 -3.36 -19.91 10.14
N VAL A 157 -2.73 -20.46 11.17
CA VAL A 157 -2.32 -21.86 11.21
C VAL A 157 -3.51 -22.81 11.15
N PRO A 158 -4.57 -22.68 11.98
CA PRO A 158 -5.77 -23.53 11.87
C PRO A 158 -6.44 -23.47 10.51
N LEU A 159 -6.50 -22.28 9.88
CA LEU A 159 -7.05 -22.12 8.54
C LEU A 159 -6.21 -22.89 7.50
N LEU A 160 -4.89 -22.74 7.51
CA LEU A 160 -4.00 -23.43 6.56
C LEU A 160 -3.98 -24.94 6.80
N ASP A 161 -4.09 -25.40 8.05
CA ASP A 161 -4.23 -26.81 8.38
C ASP A 161 -5.52 -27.40 7.83
N HIS A 162 -6.63 -26.69 7.97
CA HIS A 162 -7.91 -27.09 7.38
C HIS A 162 -7.80 -27.17 5.84
N VAL A 163 -7.28 -26.14 5.21
CA VAL A 163 -7.07 -26.09 3.76
C VAL A 163 -6.19 -27.25 3.27
N ALA A 164 -5.07 -27.52 3.97
CA ALA A 164 -4.16 -28.61 3.62
C ALA A 164 -4.82 -29.99 3.79
N LYS A 165 -5.56 -30.21 4.88
CA LYS A 165 -6.26 -31.45 5.19
C LYS A 165 -7.35 -31.75 4.17
N GLU A 166 -8.18 -30.76 3.87
CA GLU A 166 -9.32 -30.91 2.93
C GLU A 166 -8.88 -30.72 1.45
N LYS A 167 -7.61 -30.45 1.19
CA LYS A 167 -7.02 -30.21 -0.16
C LYS A 167 -7.76 -29.12 -0.94
N LEU A 168 -8.14 -28.06 -0.25
CA LEU A 168 -8.87 -26.93 -0.84
C LEU A 168 -7.92 -25.97 -1.55
N VAL A 169 -8.47 -25.24 -2.52
CA VAL A 169 -7.81 -24.05 -3.09
C VAL A 169 -8.17 -22.85 -2.22
N VAL A 170 -7.18 -22.08 -1.82
CA VAL A 170 -7.36 -20.87 -1.01
C VAL A 170 -6.75 -19.66 -1.71
N ASP A 171 -7.33 -18.49 -1.48
CA ASP A 171 -6.77 -17.21 -1.93
C ASP A 171 -5.89 -16.63 -0.82
N LEU A 172 -4.56 -16.70 -1.00
CA LEU A 172 -3.62 -16.16 0.00
C LEU A 172 -3.71 -14.64 0.15
N GLN A 173 -4.15 -13.90 -0.88
CA GLN A 173 -4.38 -12.46 -0.74
C GLN A 173 -5.47 -12.20 0.29
N ASP A 174 -6.62 -12.87 0.20
CA ASP A 174 -7.70 -12.74 1.18
C ASP A 174 -7.25 -13.18 2.58
N VAL A 175 -6.52 -14.31 2.68
CA VAL A 175 -5.98 -14.80 3.95
C VAL A 175 -5.07 -13.77 4.61
N PHE A 176 -4.12 -13.19 3.87
CA PHE A 176 -3.20 -12.20 4.42
C PHE A 176 -3.88 -10.87 4.75
N GLN A 177 -4.86 -10.45 3.95
CA GLN A 177 -5.67 -9.27 4.26
C GLN A 177 -6.48 -9.46 5.56
N ARG A 178 -7.03 -10.66 5.82
CA ARG A 178 -7.72 -10.98 7.06
C ARG A 178 -6.75 -11.02 8.26
N PHE A 179 -5.58 -11.61 8.08
CA PHE A 179 -4.54 -11.63 9.12
C PHE A 179 -4.13 -10.21 9.53
N THR A 180 -3.85 -9.37 8.55
CA THR A 180 -3.44 -7.99 8.78
C THR A 180 -4.59 -7.12 9.27
N PHE A 181 -5.82 -7.37 8.81
CA PHE A 181 -7.01 -6.69 9.30
C PHE A 181 -7.24 -6.95 10.79
N ASP A 182 -7.35 -8.21 11.19
CA ASP A 182 -7.56 -8.57 12.59
C ASP A 182 -6.44 -8.03 13.49
N SER A 183 -5.18 -8.23 13.06
CA SER A 183 -4.02 -7.75 13.82
C SER A 183 -4.05 -6.23 13.98
N THR A 184 -4.29 -5.49 12.90
CA THR A 184 -4.31 -4.02 12.92
C THR A 184 -5.51 -3.49 13.69
N PHE A 185 -6.68 -4.14 13.58
CA PHE A 185 -7.87 -3.73 14.31
C PHE A 185 -7.69 -3.87 15.81
N VAL A 186 -7.07 -4.97 16.27
CA VAL A 186 -6.70 -5.16 17.69
C VAL A 186 -5.71 -4.08 18.13
N LEU A 187 -4.66 -3.79 17.33
CA LEU A 187 -3.67 -2.76 17.67
C LEU A 187 -4.26 -1.34 17.68
N ALA A 188 -5.20 -1.06 16.79
CA ALA A 188 -5.82 0.25 16.68
C ALA A 188 -6.90 0.49 17.75
N THR A 189 -7.72 -0.53 18.06
CA THR A 189 -8.94 -0.35 18.85
C THR A 189 -9.01 -1.20 20.14
N GLY A 190 -8.16 -2.22 20.27
CA GLY A 190 -8.21 -3.21 21.34
C GLY A 190 -9.29 -4.28 21.17
N TYR A 191 -10.11 -4.22 20.12
CA TYR A 191 -11.15 -5.21 19.82
C TYR A 191 -10.69 -6.17 18.74
N ASP A 192 -11.13 -7.43 18.82
CA ASP A 192 -10.83 -8.46 17.85
C ASP A 192 -12.04 -8.71 16.94
N PRO A 193 -11.98 -8.41 15.62
CA PRO A 193 -13.08 -8.67 14.69
C PRO A 193 -13.23 -10.15 14.34
N GLY A 194 -12.20 -10.99 14.51
CA GLY A 194 -12.25 -12.43 14.34
C GLY A 194 -12.53 -12.89 12.88
N CYS A 195 -12.11 -12.12 11.89
CA CYS A 195 -12.39 -12.46 10.50
C CYS A 195 -11.43 -13.50 9.89
N LEU A 196 -10.29 -13.74 10.55
CA LEU A 196 -9.36 -14.79 10.20
C LEU A 196 -9.74 -16.09 10.90
N SER A 197 -10.62 -16.84 10.31
CA SER A 197 -11.10 -18.16 10.80
C SER A 197 -11.33 -19.10 9.62
N VAL A 198 -11.60 -20.38 9.90
CA VAL A 198 -11.92 -21.40 8.87
C VAL A 198 -13.17 -21.01 8.07
N GLU A 199 -14.15 -20.37 8.71
CA GLU A 199 -15.40 -19.92 8.11
C GLU A 199 -15.22 -18.71 7.20
N MET A 200 -14.11 -17.95 7.36
CA MET A 200 -13.78 -16.74 6.60
C MET A 200 -14.98 -15.78 6.42
N PRO A 201 -15.60 -15.30 7.52
CA PRO A 201 -16.80 -14.46 7.43
C PRO A 201 -16.52 -13.17 6.67
N GLU A 202 -17.51 -12.66 5.95
CA GLU A 202 -17.41 -11.37 5.29
C GLU A 202 -17.48 -10.23 6.30
N ILE A 203 -16.56 -9.27 6.15
CA ILE A 203 -16.48 -8.06 6.98
C ILE A 203 -16.77 -6.84 6.13
N GLU A 204 -17.91 -6.20 6.41
CA GLU A 204 -18.37 -5.01 5.69
C GLU A 204 -17.33 -3.87 5.70
N PHE A 205 -16.62 -3.69 6.81
CA PHE A 205 -15.55 -2.68 6.94
C PHE A 205 -14.39 -2.94 5.99
N ALA A 206 -13.94 -4.19 5.87
CA ALA A 206 -12.82 -4.56 5.00
C ALA A 206 -13.16 -4.29 3.52
N ARG A 207 -14.38 -4.71 3.10
CA ARG A 207 -14.89 -4.44 1.75
C ARG A 207 -15.02 -2.93 1.47
N ALA A 208 -15.46 -2.16 2.45
CA ALA A 208 -15.57 -0.71 2.32
C ALA A 208 -14.21 -0.02 2.16
N LEU A 209 -13.14 -0.54 2.78
CA LEU A 209 -11.77 -0.04 2.54
C LEU A 209 -11.35 -0.30 1.09
N ASP A 210 -11.54 -1.53 0.58
CA ASP A 210 -11.19 -1.90 -0.79
C ASP A 210 -11.94 -1.01 -1.81
N ASP A 211 -13.23 -0.78 -1.58
CA ASP A 211 -14.08 0.10 -2.39
C ASP A 211 -13.59 1.55 -2.38
N ALA A 212 -13.13 2.04 -1.23
CA ALA A 212 -12.59 3.39 -1.11
C ALA A 212 -11.24 3.52 -1.84
N GLU A 213 -10.35 2.55 -1.71
CA GLU A 213 -9.04 2.52 -2.37
C GLU A 213 -9.16 2.53 -3.89
N GLU A 214 -10.06 1.72 -4.43
CA GLU A 214 -10.33 1.67 -5.86
C GLU A 214 -10.90 3.02 -6.36
N ALA A 215 -11.89 3.57 -5.68
CA ALA A 215 -12.49 4.85 -6.05
C ALA A 215 -11.48 6.01 -6.01
N ILE A 216 -10.60 6.05 -5.00
CA ILE A 216 -9.52 7.03 -4.89
C ILE A 216 -8.55 6.89 -6.07
N PHE A 217 -8.21 5.66 -6.47
CA PHE A 217 -7.34 5.44 -7.63
C PHE A 217 -7.94 6.03 -8.91
N TYR A 218 -9.22 5.80 -9.17
CA TYR A 218 -9.90 6.35 -10.34
C TYR A 218 -9.97 7.88 -10.33
N ARG A 219 -9.98 8.55 -9.17
CA ARG A 219 -9.87 10.01 -9.08
C ARG A 219 -8.53 10.56 -9.58
N HIS A 220 -7.46 9.76 -9.54
CA HIS A 220 -6.16 10.17 -10.11
C HIS A 220 -6.14 10.13 -11.64
N VAL A 221 -7.00 9.33 -12.25
CA VAL A 221 -7.05 9.13 -13.71
C VAL A 221 -8.15 9.94 -14.37
N LYS A 222 -9.27 10.14 -13.66
CA LYS A 222 -10.42 10.91 -14.18
C LYS A 222 -10.21 12.41 -14.01
N PRO A 223 -10.54 13.25 -15.04
CA PRO A 223 -10.60 14.70 -14.85
C PRO A 223 -11.46 15.09 -13.65
N GLU A 224 -11.03 16.11 -12.91
CA GLU A 224 -11.68 16.53 -11.65
C GLU A 224 -13.18 16.80 -11.85
N MET A 225 -13.56 17.42 -12.98
CA MET A 225 -14.95 17.71 -13.31
C MET A 225 -15.79 16.43 -13.44
N VAL A 226 -15.24 15.35 -13.98
CA VAL A 226 -15.95 14.08 -14.20
C VAL A 226 -16.33 13.44 -12.86
N TRP A 227 -15.36 13.25 -11.96
CA TRP A 227 -15.69 12.63 -10.68
C TRP A 227 -16.51 13.54 -9.76
N LYS A 228 -16.39 14.89 -9.87
CA LYS A 228 -17.29 15.81 -9.18
C LYS A 228 -18.73 15.70 -9.68
N MET A 229 -18.94 15.53 -10.99
CA MET A 229 -20.27 15.25 -11.54
C MET A 229 -20.81 13.90 -11.06
N GLN A 230 -19.99 12.85 -11.06
CA GLN A 230 -20.36 11.54 -10.49
C GLN A 230 -20.81 11.68 -9.02
N ARG A 231 -20.08 12.49 -8.23
CA ARG A 231 -20.42 12.78 -6.83
C ARG A 231 -21.77 13.51 -6.70
N LEU A 232 -21.98 14.54 -7.53
CA LEU A 232 -23.21 15.33 -7.51
C LEU A 232 -24.46 14.50 -7.82
N PHE A 233 -24.35 13.62 -8.84
CA PHE A 233 -25.46 12.76 -9.27
C PHE A 233 -25.52 11.41 -8.53
N GLY A 234 -24.57 11.11 -7.66
CA GLY A 234 -24.51 9.84 -6.94
C GLY A 234 -24.33 8.65 -7.89
N LEU A 235 -23.36 8.73 -8.79
CA LEU A 235 -23.09 7.73 -9.82
C LEU A 235 -21.67 7.13 -9.72
N GLY A 236 -21.49 5.95 -10.32
CA GLY A 236 -20.18 5.32 -10.52
C GLY A 236 -19.36 5.16 -9.25
N ASP A 237 -18.04 5.43 -9.35
CA ASP A 237 -17.12 5.22 -8.23
C ASP A 237 -17.37 6.19 -7.06
N GLU A 238 -17.95 7.38 -7.32
CA GLU A 238 -18.29 8.32 -6.25
C GLU A 238 -19.49 7.86 -5.41
N LEU A 239 -20.44 7.12 -6.01
CA LEU A 239 -21.51 6.46 -5.23
C LEU A 239 -20.92 5.31 -4.39
N LYS A 240 -19.99 4.53 -4.97
CA LYS A 240 -19.28 3.46 -4.27
C LYS A 240 -18.51 4.03 -3.08
N LEU A 241 -17.74 5.09 -3.29
CA LEU A 241 -16.98 5.78 -2.24
C LEU A 241 -17.89 6.35 -1.12
N LYS A 242 -19.02 6.93 -1.48
CA LYS A 242 -19.98 7.45 -0.49
C LYS A 242 -20.56 6.34 0.40
N ARG A 243 -20.86 5.17 -0.19
CA ARG A 243 -21.33 4.00 0.59
C ARG A 243 -20.23 3.49 1.51
N ALA A 244 -19.02 3.35 0.98
CA ALA A 244 -17.85 2.95 1.75
C ALA A 244 -17.60 3.89 2.92
N HIS A 245 -17.60 5.21 2.68
CA HIS A 245 -17.42 6.22 3.73
C HIS A 245 -18.44 6.06 4.87
N ASN A 246 -19.73 5.88 4.55
CA ASN A 246 -20.76 5.69 5.57
C ASN A 246 -20.57 4.43 6.43
N ILE A 247 -20.07 3.34 5.81
CA ILE A 247 -19.77 2.08 6.52
C ILE A 247 -18.58 2.28 7.46
N LEU A 248 -17.50 2.88 6.94
CA LEU A 248 -16.28 3.15 7.70
C LEU A 248 -16.55 4.08 8.88
N ASP A 249 -17.33 5.15 8.68
CA ASP A 249 -17.75 6.08 9.73
C ASP A 249 -18.52 5.36 10.84
N ARG A 250 -19.56 4.61 10.47
CA ARG A 250 -20.39 3.88 11.43
C ARG A 250 -19.56 2.93 12.29
N ALA A 251 -18.66 2.19 11.66
CA ALA A 251 -17.80 1.24 12.36
C ALA A 251 -16.82 1.95 13.30
N CYS A 252 -16.14 3.00 12.83
CA CYS A 252 -15.21 3.77 13.65
C CYS A 252 -15.91 4.44 14.84
N PHE A 253 -17.04 5.14 14.63
CA PHE A 253 -17.77 5.78 15.69
C PHE A 253 -18.32 4.78 16.72
N LYS A 254 -18.75 3.58 16.27
CA LYS A 254 -19.15 2.52 17.17
C LYS A 254 -17.98 2.07 18.07
N CYS A 255 -16.79 1.87 17.49
CA CYS A 255 -15.60 1.51 18.28
C CYS A 255 -15.22 2.61 19.27
N ILE A 256 -15.26 3.89 18.86
CA ILE A 256 -14.94 5.03 19.73
C ILE A 256 -15.92 5.11 20.90
N SER A 257 -17.23 5.04 20.62
CA SER A 257 -18.27 5.06 21.67
C SER A 257 -18.09 3.89 22.65
N SER A 258 -17.92 2.66 22.14
CA SER A 258 -17.68 1.49 23.03
C SER A 258 -16.43 1.65 23.88
N LYS A 259 -15.35 2.22 23.34
CA LYS A 259 -14.11 2.45 24.08
C LYS A 259 -14.28 3.49 25.19
N ARG A 260 -15.02 4.59 24.91
CA ARG A 260 -15.35 5.60 25.93
C ARG A 260 -16.19 5.00 27.06
N ASP A 261 -17.18 4.16 26.73
CA ASP A 261 -18.02 3.48 27.70
C ASP A 261 -17.20 2.51 28.55
N ASP A 262 -16.29 1.73 27.98
CA ASP A 262 -15.40 0.81 28.70
C ASP A 262 -14.48 1.55 29.69
N ILE A 263 -13.93 2.69 29.25
CA ILE A 263 -13.11 3.55 30.12
C ILE A 263 -13.95 4.12 31.27
N SER A 264 -15.16 4.62 30.99
CA SER A 264 -16.04 5.23 31.99
C SER A 264 -16.52 4.24 33.06
N ARG A 265 -16.71 2.97 32.67
CA ARG A 265 -17.12 1.88 33.59
C ARG A 265 -15.95 1.27 34.34
N GLY A 266 -14.71 1.68 34.06
CA GLY A 266 -13.52 1.07 34.66
C GLY A 266 -13.31 -0.39 34.26
N THR A 267 -14.03 -0.87 33.25
CA THR A 267 -13.90 -2.23 32.70
C THR A 267 -12.70 -2.35 31.75
N ASN A 268 -12.19 -1.22 31.33
CA ASN A 268 -10.93 -1.19 30.60
C ASN A 268 -9.84 -1.58 31.60
N ASN A 269 -9.30 -2.80 31.47
CA ASN A 269 -8.11 -3.19 32.20
C ASN A 269 -7.12 -2.02 32.12
N SER A 270 -6.64 -1.52 33.26
CA SER A 270 -5.74 -0.37 33.42
C SER A 270 -4.41 -0.48 32.64
N GLY A 271 -4.38 -1.28 31.61
CA GLY A 271 -3.29 -1.63 30.73
C GLY A 271 -3.68 -1.82 29.27
N SER A 272 -4.84 -1.32 28.78
CA SER A 272 -5.14 -1.38 27.34
C SER A 272 -4.10 -0.58 26.56
N LYS A 273 -3.34 -1.28 25.72
CA LYS A 273 -2.14 -0.77 25.03
C LYS A 273 -2.43 -0.36 23.57
N ASP A 274 -3.72 -0.33 23.19
CA ASP A 274 -4.16 0.02 21.84
C ASP A 274 -4.05 1.53 21.57
N LEU A 275 -3.96 1.88 20.28
CA LEU A 275 -3.77 3.25 19.83
C LEU A 275 -4.96 4.16 20.18
N LEU A 276 -6.20 3.66 20.07
CA LEU A 276 -7.39 4.47 20.39
C LEU A 276 -7.40 4.88 21.88
N THR A 277 -7.07 3.95 22.79
CA THR A 277 -6.90 4.26 24.22
C THR A 277 -5.79 5.29 24.43
N ALA A 278 -4.67 5.15 23.73
CA ALA A 278 -3.55 6.10 23.84
C ALA A 278 -3.93 7.51 23.33
N TYR A 279 -4.72 7.62 22.24
CA TYR A 279 -5.19 8.90 21.73
C TYR A 279 -6.31 9.52 22.57
N LEU A 280 -7.18 8.72 23.18
CA LEU A 280 -8.16 9.21 24.15
C LEU A 280 -7.51 9.85 25.39
N ASN A 281 -6.30 9.41 25.75
CA ASN A 281 -5.52 9.90 26.88
C ASN A 281 -4.30 10.75 26.45
N VAL A 282 -4.28 11.26 25.21
CA VAL A 282 -3.14 12.01 24.68
C VAL A 282 -2.93 13.31 25.46
N ASP A 283 -1.66 13.63 25.75
CA ASP A 283 -1.28 14.88 26.40
C ASP A 283 -1.44 16.08 25.45
N THR A 284 -2.56 16.79 25.61
CA THR A 284 -2.89 17.99 24.79
C THR A 284 -2.04 19.21 25.15
N THR A 285 -1.31 19.19 26.26
CA THR A 285 -0.36 20.26 26.57
C THR A 285 0.90 20.16 25.70
N LYS A 286 1.29 18.93 25.40
CA LYS A 286 2.41 18.59 24.52
C LYS A 286 2.04 18.62 23.04
N TYR A 287 0.84 18.12 22.70
CA TYR A 287 0.32 18.02 21.34
C TYR A 287 -0.92 18.89 21.19
N LYS A 288 -0.70 20.19 21.03
CA LYS A 288 -1.74 21.22 21.17
C LYS A 288 -2.84 21.17 20.11
N LEU A 289 -2.57 20.57 18.95
CA LEU A 289 -3.53 20.49 17.86
C LEU A 289 -4.34 19.20 17.86
N LEU A 290 -4.05 18.25 18.77
CA LEU A 290 -4.80 17.02 18.89
C LEU A 290 -5.99 17.21 19.85
N ASN A 291 -7.17 16.72 19.45
CA ASN A 291 -8.38 16.85 20.24
C ASN A 291 -8.99 15.47 20.58
N PRO A 292 -8.65 14.88 21.74
CA PRO A 292 -9.19 13.58 22.14
C PRO A 292 -10.71 13.57 22.39
N ASN A 293 -11.34 14.74 22.52
CA ASN A 293 -12.79 14.86 22.69
C ASN A 293 -13.56 14.93 21.37
N ASP A 294 -12.87 15.12 20.25
CA ASP A 294 -13.46 15.13 18.92
C ASP A 294 -13.46 13.72 18.31
N ASP A 295 -14.65 13.12 18.20
CA ASP A 295 -14.80 11.79 17.61
C ASP A 295 -14.41 11.74 16.13
N ARG A 296 -14.44 12.86 15.39
CA ARG A 296 -13.94 12.92 14.01
C ARG A 296 -12.43 12.78 13.96
N PHE A 297 -11.73 13.47 14.84
CA PHE A 297 -10.29 13.33 15.00
C PHE A 297 -9.88 11.88 15.30
N LEU A 298 -10.59 11.23 16.24
CA LEU A 298 -10.34 9.83 16.60
C LEU A 298 -10.67 8.88 15.42
N ARG A 299 -11.78 9.13 14.73
CA ARG A 299 -12.17 8.38 13.51
C ARG A 299 -11.11 8.46 12.44
N ASP A 300 -10.62 9.66 12.11
CA ASP A 300 -9.61 9.88 11.08
C ASP A 300 -8.27 9.19 11.45
N THR A 301 -7.96 9.19 12.74
CA THR A 301 -6.79 8.51 13.30
C THR A 301 -6.93 7.00 13.15
N VAL A 302 -8.03 6.40 13.65
CA VAL A 302 -8.27 4.94 13.56
C VAL A 302 -8.25 4.49 12.10
N LEU A 303 -8.96 5.20 11.20
CA LEU A 303 -9.01 4.85 9.78
C LEU A 303 -7.64 4.93 9.12
N SER A 304 -6.82 5.93 9.47
CA SER A 304 -5.45 6.03 8.98
C SER A 304 -4.60 4.82 9.39
N PHE A 305 -4.71 4.36 10.64
CA PHE A 305 -3.99 3.17 11.10
C PHE A 305 -4.50 1.90 10.44
N MET A 306 -5.82 1.78 10.23
CA MET A 306 -6.41 0.62 9.54
C MET A 306 -5.88 0.49 8.12
N LEU A 307 -5.92 1.57 7.34
CA LEU A 307 -5.37 1.60 5.99
C LEU A 307 -3.88 1.26 5.98
N ALA A 308 -3.10 1.85 6.88
CA ALA A 308 -1.65 1.63 6.92
C ALA A 308 -1.27 0.18 7.23
N GLY A 309 -1.92 -0.43 8.21
CA GLY A 309 -1.50 -1.73 8.74
C GLY A 309 -2.10 -2.92 8.00
N ARG A 310 -3.34 -2.80 7.54
CA ARG A 310 -4.03 -3.88 6.80
C ARG A 310 -3.44 -4.07 5.42
N ASP A 311 -3.60 -3.08 4.57
CA ASP A 311 -3.49 -3.27 3.13
C ASP A 311 -2.03 -3.37 2.67
N THR A 312 -1.15 -2.59 3.27
CA THR A 312 0.26 -2.58 2.87
C THR A 312 0.98 -3.89 3.23
N THR A 313 0.79 -4.40 4.44
CA THR A 313 1.44 -5.64 4.89
C THR A 313 0.81 -6.87 4.23
N GLY A 314 -0.52 -6.89 4.03
CA GLY A 314 -1.22 -7.95 3.31
C GLY A 314 -0.76 -8.06 1.86
N SER A 315 -0.67 -6.92 1.16
CA SER A 315 -0.13 -6.85 -0.20
C SER A 315 1.33 -7.34 -0.26
N ALA A 316 2.18 -6.86 0.65
CA ALA A 316 3.60 -7.28 0.71
C ALA A 316 3.76 -8.79 0.87
N LEU A 317 3.01 -9.40 1.78
CA LEU A 317 2.99 -10.86 1.97
C LEU A 317 2.51 -11.60 0.72
N THR A 318 1.47 -11.12 0.07
CA THR A 318 0.91 -11.74 -1.14
C THR A 318 1.95 -11.80 -2.26
N TRP A 319 2.58 -10.67 -2.57
CA TRP A 319 3.61 -10.60 -3.61
C TRP A 319 4.87 -11.37 -3.23
N PHE A 320 5.25 -11.36 -1.95
CA PHE A 320 6.39 -12.13 -1.45
C PHE A 320 6.18 -13.64 -1.64
N PHE A 321 5.02 -14.19 -1.24
CA PHE A 321 4.76 -15.61 -1.40
C PHE A 321 4.62 -16.02 -2.87
N TRP A 322 4.06 -15.16 -3.72
CA TRP A 322 4.04 -15.42 -5.16
C TRP A 322 5.45 -15.50 -5.75
N LEU A 323 6.36 -14.59 -5.38
CA LEU A 323 7.75 -14.62 -5.81
C LEU A 323 8.47 -15.88 -5.30
N LEU A 324 8.21 -16.29 -4.07
CA LEU A 324 8.76 -17.52 -3.53
C LEU A 324 8.26 -18.77 -4.29
N CYS A 325 6.98 -18.83 -4.63
CA CYS A 325 6.44 -19.95 -5.43
C CYS A 325 7.12 -20.11 -6.80
N LYS A 326 7.77 -19.06 -7.30
CA LYS A 326 8.54 -19.07 -8.55
C LYS A 326 10.03 -19.31 -8.36
N ASN A 327 10.52 -19.32 -7.11
CA ASN A 327 11.94 -19.34 -6.78
C ASN A 327 12.24 -20.37 -5.68
N GLU A 328 12.26 -21.66 -6.04
CA GLU A 328 12.48 -22.77 -5.11
C GLU A 328 13.83 -22.69 -4.39
N GLU A 329 14.86 -22.16 -5.08
CA GLU A 329 16.17 -21.94 -4.48
C GLU A 329 16.10 -20.95 -3.31
N ALA A 330 15.31 -19.86 -3.46
CA ALA A 330 15.12 -18.91 -2.37
C ALA A 330 14.40 -19.55 -1.16
N ILE A 331 13.41 -20.41 -1.39
CA ILE A 331 12.75 -21.16 -0.31
C ILE A 331 13.75 -22.04 0.42
N THR A 332 14.59 -22.76 -0.32
CA THR A 332 15.61 -23.64 0.23
C THR A 332 16.60 -22.87 1.11
N LYS A 333 17.13 -21.74 0.65
CA LYS A 333 18.03 -20.88 1.42
C LYS A 333 17.37 -20.31 2.68
N ILE A 334 16.10 -19.89 2.58
CA ILE A 334 15.32 -19.40 3.74
C ILE A 334 15.15 -20.54 4.76
N LEU A 335 14.79 -21.75 4.34
CA LEU A 335 14.65 -22.90 5.23
C LEU A 335 15.96 -23.25 5.94
N GLN A 336 17.08 -23.25 5.22
CA GLN A 336 18.40 -23.48 5.80
C GLN A 336 18.74 -22.41 6.86
N GLU A 337 18.44 -21.13 6.56
CA GLU A 337 18.65 -20.04 7.50
C GLU A 337 17.76 -20.16 8.74
N ILE A 338 16.49 -20.52 8.58
CA ILE A 338 15.54 -20.73 9.68
C ILE A 338 16.04 -21.88 10.58
N ASN A 339 16.36 -23.03 9.99
CA ASN A 339 16.81 -24.21 10.74
C ASN A 339 18.11 -23.95 11.52
N LYS A 340 18.98 -23.07 11.03
CA LYS A 340 20.21 -22.66 11.70
C LYS A 340 19.99 -21.72 12.89
N ASN A 341 19.02 -20.81 12.80
CA ASN A 341 18.89 -19.66 13.70
C ASN A 341 17.67 -19.69 14.63
N ILE A 342 16.70 -20.54 14.33
CA ILE A 342 15.47 -20.68 15.13
C ILE A 342 15.46 -22.05 15.78
N SER A 343 15.06 -22.12 17.04
CA SER A 343 14.99 -23.35 17.81
C SER A 343 14.15 -24.42 17.08
N PRO A 344 14.61 -25.66 17.00
CA PRO A 344 13.90 -26.73 16.31
C PRO A 344 12.55 -27.01 16.98
N ARG A 345 11.59 -27.50 16.20
CA ARG A 345 10.31 -27.99 16.71
C ARG A 345 10.51 -29.24 17.54
N THR A 346 9.76 -29.36 18.61
CA THR A 346 9.82 -30.53 19.48
C THR A 346 8.83 -31.63 19.06
N THR A 347 7.70 -31.26 18.42
CA THR A 347 6.68 -32.21 17.91
C THR A 347 6.03 -31.68 16.62
N THR A 348 5.29 -32.53 15.90
CA THR A 348 4.50 -32.18 14.70
C THR A 348 3.38 -31.18 14.99
N ASP A 349 2.89 -31.16 16.22
CA ASP A 349 1.84 -30.25 16.67
C ASP A 349 2.39 -28.98 17.34
N ASP A 350 3.72 -28.95 17.60
CA ASP A 350 4.43 -27.78 18.07
C ASP A 350 4.79 -26.92 16.86
N TYR A 351 3.99 -25.91 16.59
CA TYR A 351 4.26 -24.93 15.52
C TYR A 351 5.44 -24.00 15.85
N GLY A 352 6.22 -24.33 16.89
CA GLY A 352 7.43 -23.60 17.33
C GLY A 352 7.09 -22.19 17.87
N SER A 353 7.30 -21.99 19.15
CA SER A 353 7.45 -20.64 19.68
C SER A 353 8.85 -20.16 19.33
N PHE A 354 8.96 -19.02 18.64
CA PHE A 354 10.27 -18.40 18.42
C PHE A 354 10.31 -17.02 19.09
N ASN A 355 11.50 -16.71 19.60
CA ASN A 355 11.74 -15.40 20.17
C ASN A 355 11.81 -14.37 19.02
N PRO A 356 11.07 -13.27 19.07
CA PRO A 356 11.17 -12.18 18.08
C PRO A 356 12.59 -11.70 17.82
N GLN A 357 13.52 -11.83 18.76
CA GLN A 357 14.93 -11.49 18.57
C GLN A 357 15.64 -12.44 17.61
N GLU A 358 15.18 -13.69 17.49
CA GLU A 358 15.74 -14.66 16.53
C GLU A 358 15.44 -14.25 15.09
N LEU A 359 14.29 -13.58 14.83
CA LEU A 359 13.92 -13.07 13.50
C LEU A 359 14.92 -12.01 12.99
N LYS A 360 15.65 -11.33 13.87
CA LYS A 360 16.68 -10.36 13.47
C LYS A 360 17.90 -11.06 12.85
N LYS A 361 18.15 -12.34 13.20
CA LYS A 361 19.25 -13.14 12.66
C LYS A 361 18.98 -13.65 11.23
N LEU A 362 17.72 -13.59 10.77
CA LEU A 362 17.31 -14.04 9.45
C LEU A 362 17.62 -12.96 8.42
N VAL A 363 18.85 -12.96 7.91
CA VAL A 363 19.38 -11.96 6.95
C VAL A 363 18.87 -12.24 5.54
N TYR A 364 18.89 -13.53 5.12
CA TYR A 364 18.43 -13.92 3.79
C TYR A 364 16.92 -13.72 3.64
N LEU A 365 16.15 -14.12 4.64
CA LEU A 365 14.69 -13.82 4.68
C LEU A 365 14.44 -12.33 4.66
N HIS A 366 15.21 -11.52 5.39
CA HIS A 366 15.10 -10.07 5.34
C HIS A 366 15.35 -9.54 3.92
N GLY A 367 16.40 -10.01 3.28
CA GLY A 367 16.74 -9.66 1.90
C GLY A 367 15.64 -10.05 0.92
N ALA A 368 15.06 -11.23 1.05
CA ALA A 368 13.96 -11.71 0.20
C ALA A 368 12.69 -10.86 0.35
N ILE A 369 12.35 -10.44 1.58
CA ILE A 369 11.23 -9.51 1.81
C ILE A 369 11.54 -8.13 1.20
N CYS A 370 12.74 -7.58 1.39
CA CYS A 370 13.14 -6.30 0.80
C CYS A 370 13.11 -6.35 -0.73
N GLU A 371 13.54 -7.46 -1.34
CA GLU A 371 13.51 -7.64 -2.79
C GLU A 371 12.06 -7.72 -3.33
N ALA A 372 11.18 -8.41 -2.61
CA ALA A 372 9.75 -8.42 -2.92
C ALA A 372 9.15 -7.01 -2.84
N LEU A 373 9.46 -6.25 -1.79
CA LEU A 373 9.03 -4.86 -1.61
C LEU A 373 9.61 -3.92 -2.67
N ARG A 374 10.80 -4.20 -3.20
CA ARG A 374 11.40 -3.44 -4.32
C ARG A 374 10.61 -3.66 -5.61
N LEU A 375 10.36 -4.92 -5.95
CA LEU A 375 9.65 -5.28 -7.18
C LEU A 375 8.15 -4.97 -7.09
N TYR A 376 7.53 -5.22 -5.95
CA TYR A 376 6.09 -5.05 -5.74
C TYR A 376 5.83 -4.20 -4.49
N PRO A 377 6.14 -2.89 -4.54
CA PRO A 377 5.88 -1.99 -3.41
C PRO A 377 4.37 -1.88 -3.17
N PRO A 378 3.90 -2.11 -1.93
CA PRO A 378 2.47 -2.03 -1.62
C PRO A 378 1.82 -0.70 -2.00
N VAL A 379 2.55 0.41 -1.85
CA VAL A 379 2.13 1.74 -2.31
C VAL A 379 2.89 2.05 -3.60
N PRO A 380 2.29 1.84 -4.79
CA PRO A 380 3.00 1.95 -6.06
C PRO A 380 3.29 3.38 -6.50
N PHE A 381 2.55 4.37 -5.93
CA PHE A 381 2.69 5.79 -6.26
C PHE A 381 2.72 6.66 -5.00
N GLN A 382 3.50 7.74 -5.05
CA GLN A 382 3.53 8.79 -4.03
C GLN A 382 3.27 10.15 -4.70
N HIS A 383 2.52 11.02 -4.03
CA HIS A 383 2.17 12.34 -4.55
C HIS A 383 2.78 13.45 -3.69
N LYS A 384 3.34 14.47 -4.36
CA LYS A 384 3.83 15.72 -3.76
C LYS A 384 3.46 16.92 -4.62
N SER A 385 3.39 18.10 -3.97
CA SER A 385 3.08 19.35 -4.66
C SER A 385 3.93 20.48 -4.06
N PRO A 386 4.74 21.19 -4.86
CA PRO A 386 5.54 22.30 -4.35
C PRO A 386 4.67 23.50 -3.99
N THR A 387 5.00 24.19 -2.90
CA THR A 387 4.36 25.45 -2.50
C THR A 387 4.96 26.66 -3.20
N LYS A 388 6.20 26.54 -3.66
CA LYS A 388 6.93 27.56 -4.43
C LYS A 388 7.56 26.92 -5.65
N THR A 389 7.68 27.70 -6.74
CA THR A 389 8.42 27.27 -7.93
C THR A 389 9.83 26.84 -7.56
N ASP A 390 10.28 25.74 -8.17
CA ASP A 390 11.60 25.16 -7.92
C ASP A 390 12.16 24.54 -9.21
N VAL A 391 13.45 24.24 -9.22
CA VAL A 391 14.13 23.49 -10.27
C VAL A 391 14.72 22.23 -9.65
N LEU A 392 14.24 21.08 -10.12
CA LEU A 392 14.71 19.78 -9.63
C LEU A 392 16.15 19.49 -10.06
N PRO A 393 16.90 18.63 -9.36
CA PRO A 393 18.26 18.21 -9.74
C PRO A 393 18.36 17.72 -11.19
N SER A 394 17.33 17.13 -11.74
CA SER A 394 17.24 16.72 -13.15
C SER A 394 17.07 17.89 -14.14
N GLY A 395 17.01 19.14 -13.67
CA GLY A 395 16.79 20.33 -14.50
C GLY A 395 15.31 20.65 -14.79
N HIS A 396 14.36 19.79 -14.39
CA HIS A 396 12.94 20.05 -14.59
C HIS A 396 12.44 21.18 -13.68
N LYS A 397 11.85 22.20 -14.29
CA LYS A 397 11.16 23.27 -13.55
C LYS A 397 9.78 22.76 -13.10
N VAL A 398 9.44 23.00 -11.84
CA VAL A 398 8.12 22.72 -11.25
C VAL A 398 7.55 24.01 -10.67
N ASP A 399 6.37 24.39 -11.11
CA ASP A 399 5.68 25.58 -10.60
C ASP A 399 4.91 25.25 -9.33
N ALA A 400 4.62 26.27 -8.51
CA ALA A 400 3.81 26.13 -7.32
C ALA A 400 2.48 25.45 -7.65
N GLY A 401 2.08 24.43 -6.87
CA GLY A 401 0.87 23.64 -7.08
C GLY A 401 0.98 22.55 -8.13
N SER A 402 2.14 22.38 -8.81
CA SER A 402 2.35 21.25 -9.74
C SER A 402 2.16 19.90 -9.05
N LYS A 403 1.65 18.91 -9.77
CA LYS A 403 1.56 17.53 -9.29
C LYS A 403 2.83 16.76 -9.64
N ILE A 404 3.48 16.17 -8.65
CA ILE A 404 4.65 15.31 -8.84
C ILE A 404 4.32 13.93 -8.29
N LEU A 405 4.45 12.91 -9.13
CA LEU A 405 4.25 11.51 -8.76
C LEU A 405 5.57 10.75 -8.80
N PHE A 406 5.88 10.09 -7.71
CA PHE A 406 6.92 9.06 -7.67
C PHE A 406 6.29 7.71 -7.98
N CYS A 407 6.83 7.00 -8.96
CA CYS A 407 6.36 5.67 -9.35
C CYS A 407 7.27 4.62 -8.71
N LEU A 408 6.92 4.16 -7.50
CA LEU A 408 7.74 3.22 -6.74
C LEU A 408 7.86 1.86 -7.45
N TYR A 409 6.78 1.41 -8.10
CA TYR A 409 6.79 0.21 -8.91
C TYR A 409 7.82 0.30 -10.05
N SER A 410 7.86 1.44 -10.73
CA SER A 410 8.84 1.71 -11.79
C SER A 410 10.25 1.89 -11.22
N LEU A 411 10.41 2.67 -10.13
CA LEU A 411 11.71 2.88 -9.48
C LEU A 411 12.41 1.55 -9.16
N GLY A 412 11.66 0.58 -8.65
CA GLY A 412 12.18 -0.75 -8.34
C GLY A 412 12.66 -1.54 -9.57
N ARG A 413 12.29 -1.12 -10.79
CA ARG A 413 12.59 -1.82 -12.06
C ARG A 413 13.58 -1.10 -12.96
N MET A 414 14.00 0.13 -12.59
CA MET A 414 14.93 0.92 -13.40
C MET A 414 16.33 0.29 -13.42
N LYS A 415 16.81 -0.11 -14.61
CA LYS A 415 18.17 -0.65 -14.79
C LYS A 415 19.25 0.35 -14.41
N SER A 416 19.05 1.63 -14.70
CA SER A 416 19.97 2.70 -14.31
C SER A 416 20.12 2.89 -12.80
N VAL A 417 19.17 2.36 -12.00
CA VAL A 417 19.18 2.45 -10.52
C VAL A 417 19.64 1.13 -9.88
N TRP A 418 19.22 -0.02 -10.45
CA TRP A 418 19.39 -1.34 -9.83
C TRP A 418 20.32 -2.28 -10.58
N GLY A 419 20.81 -1.91 -11.77
CA GLY A 419 21.64 -2.75 -12.63
C GLY A 419 20.83 -3.54 -13.65
N GLU A 420 21.51 -4.29 -14.49
CA GLU A 420 20.90 -5.07 -15.59
C GLU A 420 19.93 -6.14 -15.10
N ASP A 421 20.14 -6.65 -13.89
CA ASP A 421 19.30 -7.64 -13.21
C ASP A 421 18.12 -7.00 -12.42
N ALA A 422 17.75 -5.76 -12.73
CA ALA A 422 16.70 -5.01 -12.03
C ALA A 422 15.33 -5.70 -12.02
N LEU A 423 15.02 -6.54 -13.02
CA LEU A 423 13.76 -7.27 -13.11
C LEU A 423 13.77 -8.63 -12.40
N GLU A 424 14.93 -9.10 -11.96
CA GLU A 424 15.09 -10.39 -11.29
C GLU A 424 14.74 -10.28 -9.81
N PHE A 425 14.21 -11.38 -9.25
CA PHE A 425 14.05 -11.55 -7.80
C PHE A 425 15.34 -12.12 -7.23
N LYS A 426 16.17 -11.27 -6.66
CA LYS A 426 17.53 -11.61 -6.20
C LYS A 426 17.74 -11.14 -4.75
N PRO A 427 17.37 -11.95 -3.76
CA PRO A 427 17.56 -11.63 -2.34
C PRO A 427 19.00 -11.28 -1.95
N GLU A 428 19.98 -11.83 -2.67
CA GLU A 428 21.42 -11.59 -2.48
C GLU A 428 21.80 -10.11 -2.64
N ARG A 429 21.02 -9.32 -3.36
CA ARG A 429 21.19 -7.85 -3.49
C ARG A 429 21.22 -7.13 -2.13
N TRP A 430 20.57 -7.72 -1.14
CA TRP A 430 20.42 -7.17 0.21
C TRP A 430 21.41 -7.77 1.22
N ILE A 431 22.43 -8.49 0.75
CA ILE A 431 23.39 -9.19 1.60
C ILE A 431 24.79 -8.80 1.17
N THR A 432 25.62 -8.36 2.12
CA THR A 432 27.04 -8.08 1.88
C THR A 432 27.82 -9.38 1.71
N GLU A 433 29.03 -9.31 1.19
CA GLU A 433 29.95 -10.43 1.11
C GLU A 433 30.23 -11.08 2.49
N ASN A 434 30.13 -10.32 3.56
CA ASN A 434 30.30 -10.81 4.94
C ASN A 434 29.01 -11.39 5.54
N GLY A 435 27.94 -11.55 4.76
CA GLY A 435 26.66 -12.13 5.22
C GLY A 435 25.83 -11.21 6.12
N THR A 436 26.05 -9.89 6.09
CA THR A 436 25.23 -8.89 6.81
C THR A 436 24.26 -8.20 5.86
N SER A 437 23.19 -7.60 6.41
CA SER A 437 22.20 -6.89 5.60
C SER A 437 22.77 -5.62 4.98
N VAL A 438 22.53 -5.42 3.68
CA VAL A 438 22.77 -4.16 2.97
C VAL A 438 21.68 -3.16 3.32
N HIS A 439 22.06 -1.93 3.54
CA HIS A 439 21.14 -0.82 3.76
C HIS A 439 21.15 0.13 2.56
N GLU A 440 20.14 0.02 1.71
CA GLU A 440 19.98 0.92 0.58
C GLU A 440 19.39 2.28 1.02
N PRO A 441 19.86 3.40 0.45
CA PRO A 441 19.29 4.72 0.74
C PRO A 441 17.78 4.77 0.46
N SER A 442 17.03 5.49 1.32
CA SER A 442 15.58 5.56 1.22
C SER A 442 15.08 6.20 -0.09
N TYR A 443 15.86 7.05 -0.74
CA TYR A 443 15.54 7.62 -2.05
C TYR A 443 15.76 6.64 -3.22
N LYS A 444 16.43 5.51 -2.99
CA LYS A 444 16.58 4.40 -3.92
C LYS A 444 15.61 3.27 -3.60
N PHE A 445 15.46 2.92 -2.30
CA PHE A 445 14.49 1.93 -1.80
C PHE A 445 13.37 2.66 -1.03
N LEU A 446 12.33 3.09 -1.77
CA LEU A 446 11.31 4.00 -1.27
C LEU A 446 10.08 3.28 -0.65
N SER A 447 10.08 1.95 -0.51
CA SER A 447 8.92 1.17 -0.04
C SER A 447 8.46 1.54 1.37
N PHE A 448 9.35 2.07 2.21
CA PHE A 448 9.02 2.63 3.52
C PHE A 448 9.06 4.16 3.55
N ASN A 449 8.94 4.79 2.37
CA ASN A 449 9.02 6.24 2.20
C ASN A 449 10.41 6.82 2.58
N ALA A 450 10.58 8.14 2.46
CA ALA A 450 11.85 8.82 2.73
C ALA A 450 11.63 10.12 3.52
N GLY A 451 12.72 10.62 4.11
CA GLY A 451 12.75 11.88 4.85
C GLY A 451 11.82 11.88 6.07
N PRO A 452 11.28 13.04 6.47
CA PRO A 452 10.45 13.15 7.67
C PRO A 452 9.16 12.32 7.63
N ARG A 453 8.69 11.90 6.45
CA ARG A 453 7.51 11.05 6.27
C ARG A 453 7.83 9.54 6.14
N THR A 454 9.02 9.11 6.52
CA THR A 454 9.38 7.67 6.62
C THR A 454 8.34 6.90 7.41
N CYS A 455 8.04 5.67 6.99
CA CYS A 455 7.03 4.82 7.63
C CYS A 455 7.29 4.63 9.12
N LEU A 456 6.29 4.92 9.95
CA LEU A 456 6.36 4.69 11.41
C LEU A 456 6.24 3.20 11.75
N GLY A 457 5.49 2.46 10.95
CA GLY A 457 5.20 1.05 11.15
C GLY A 457 6.24 0.09 10.59
N LYS A 458 7.39 0.58 10.07
CA LYS A 458 8.40 -0.26 9.40
C LYS A 458 8.80 -1.49 10.22
N GLU A 459 9.13 -1.30 11.49
CA GLU A 459 9.57 -2.40 12.37
C GLU A 459 8.43 -3.39 12.67
N VAL A 460 7.20 -2.89 12.88
CA VAL A 460 6.00 -3.71 13.08
C VAL A 460 5.71 -4.54 11.83
N ALA A 461 5.70 -3.92 10.66
CA ALA A 461 5.44 -4.60 9.38
C ALA A 461 6.51 -5.67 9.06
N MET A 462 7.79 -5.32 9.22
CA MET A 462 8.89 -6.28 9.00
C MET A 462 8.83 -7.46 9.97
N MET A 463 8.46 -7.22 11.24
CA MET A 463 8.26 -8.27 12.23
C MET A 463 7.10 -9.19 11.82
N GLN A 464 5.95 -8.64 11.46
CA GLN A 464 4.78 -9.41 11.02
C GLN A 464 5.10 -10.24 9.77
N MET A 465 5.72 -9.65 8.75
CA MET A 465 6.08 -10.35 7.52
C MET A 465 7.06 -11.51 7.80
N LYS A 466 8.09 -11.27 8.59
CA LYS A 466 9.04 -12.34 8.97
C LYS A 466 8.36 -13.45 9.78
N THR A 467 7.52 -13.09 10.74
CA THR A 467 6.77 -14.03 11.58
C THR A 467 5.89 -14.96 10.74
N VAL A 468 5.09 -14.38 9.84
CA VAL A 468 4.22 -15.13 8.92
C VAL A 468 5.05 -15.99 7.96
N ALA A 469 6.12 -15.43 7.39
CA ALA A 469 7.01 -16.15 6.47
C ALA A 469 7.65 -17.38 7.13
N VAL A 470 8.23 -17.23 8.32
CA VAL A 470 8.82 -18.34 9.07
C VAL A 470 7.79 -19.44 9.31
N LYS A 471 6.61 -19.09 9.86
CA LYS A 471 5.57 -20.10 10.15
C LYS A 471 5.09 -20.83 8.91
N ILE A 472 4.82 -20.12 7.83
CA ILE A 472 4.33 -20.76 6.61
C ILE A 472 5.42 -21.62 5.98
N ILE A 473 6.63 -21.09 5.79
CA ILE A 473 7.70 -21.79 5.07
C ILE A 473 8.18 -23.03 5.84
N GLN A 474 8.18 -23.00 7.18
CA GLN A 474 8.51 -24.18 7.98
C GLN A 474 7.47 -25.29 7.92
N ASN A 475 6.19 -24.93 7.79
CA ASN A 475 5.08 -25.87 8.02
C ASN A 475 4.40 -26.34 6.75
N TYR A 476 4.46 -25.52 5.68
CA TYR A 476 3.65 -25.77 4.49
C TYR A 476 4.45 -25.63 3.21
N ASP A 477 4.11 -26.44 2.22
CA ASP A 477 4.45 -26.24 0.82
C ASP A 477 3.25 -25.57 0.12
N ILE A 478 3.52 -24.48 -0.55
CA ILE A 478 2.53 -23.67 -1.25
C ILE A 478 2.81 -23.73 -2.75
N LYS A 479 1.79 -24.03 -3.55
CA LYS A 479 1.88 -24.03 -5.02
C LYS A 479 0.77 -23.22 -5.62
N VAL A 480 1.12 -22.31 -6.54
CA VAL A 480 0.11 -21.57 -7.30
C VAL A 480 -0.69 -22.52 -8.18
N VAL A 481 -2.01 -22.33 -8.23
CA VAL A 481 -2.90 -23.14 -9.06
C VAL A 481 -2.49 -23.01 -10.53
N GLU A 482 -2.43 -24.11 -11.25
CA GLU A 482 -2.09 -24.13 -12.68
C GLU A 482 -3.05 -23.24 -13.49
N GLY A 483 -2.50 -22.42 -14.38
CA GLY A 483 -3.27 -21.48 -15.20
C GLY A 483 -3.77 -20.23 -14.46
N HIS A 484 -3.49 -20.08 -13.15
CA HIS A 484 -3.88 -18.88 -12.41
C HIS A 484 -3.09 -17.65 -12.90
N LYS A 485 -3.82 -16.60 -13.32
CA LYS A 485 -3.22 -15.34 -13.78
C LYS A 485 -2.93 -14.42 -12.60
N VAL A 486 -1.73 -13.89 -12.58
CA VAL A 486 -1.29 -12.90 -11.59
C VAL A 486 -1.01 -11.59 -12.29
N GLU A 487 -1.84 -10.60 -12.04
CA GLU A 487 -1.78 -9.25 -12.63
C GLU A 487 -2.04 -8.22 -11.52
N PRO A 488 -1.33 -7.06 -11.53
CA PRO A 488 -1.65 -5.97 -10.61
C PRO A 488 -3.05 -5.40 -10.87
N ALA A 489 -3.79 -5.13 -9.82
CA ALA A 489 -5.06 -4.40 -9.90
C ALA A 489 -4.82 -2.88 -9.86
N PRO A 490 -5.61 -2.06 -10.59
CA PRO A 490 -5.55 -0.61 -10.50
C PRO A 490 -6.15 -0.13 -9.17
N SER A 491 -5.31 0.06 -8.17
CA SER A 491 -5.65 0.54 -6.84
C SER A 491 -4.51 1.39 -6.26
N ILE A 492 -4.80 2.17 -5.20
CA ILE A 492 -3.78 2.92 -4.46
C ILE A 492 -2.84 1.99 -3.68
N ILE A 493 -3.26 0.75 -3.45
CA ILE A 493 -2.45 -0.35 -2.93
C ILE A 493 -2.29 -1.41 -4.03
N LEU A 494 -1.11 -1.97 -4.18
CA LEU A 494 -0.77 -2.93 -5.23
C LEU A 494 -1.33 -4.32 -4.92
N HIS A 495 -2.63 -4.52 -5.13
CA HIS A 495 -3.28 -5.82 -5.01
C HIS A 495 -3.14 -6.65 -6.29
N MET A 496 -3.33 -7.97 -6.17
CA MET A 496 -3.51 -8.85 -7.32
C MET A 496 -4.99 -8.85 -7.76
N LYS A 497 -5.23 -8.63 -9.04
CA LYS A 497 -6.57 -8.50 -9.62
C LYS A 497 -7.46 -9.74 -9.41
N HIS A 498 -6.85 -10.91 -9.38
CA HIS A 498 -7.54 -12.20 -9.24
C HIS A 498 -7.20 -12.92 -7.93
N GLY A 499 -6.59 -12.20 -6.98
CA GLY A 499 -6.03 -12.79 -5.77
C GLY A 499 -4.80 -13.67 -6.05
N LEU A 500 -4.39 -14.46 -5.07
CA LEU A 500 -3.33 -15.46 -5.20
C LEU A 500 -3.87 -16.84 -4.83
N LYS A 501 -4.42 -17.55 -5.82
CA LYS A 501 -5.01 -18.88 -5.61
C LYS A 501 -3.92 -19.95 -5.56
N VAL A 502 -3.89 -20.70 -4.45
CA VAL A 502 -2.88 -21.70 -4.17
C VAL A 502 -3.48 -22.97 -3.61
N THR A 503 -2.75 -24.07 -3.76
CA THR A 503 -2.89 -25.28 -2.98
C THR A 503 -1.84 -25.31 -1.87
N VAL A 504 -2.20 -25.83 -0.71
CA VAL A 504 -1.35 -25.93 0.48
C VAL A 504 -1.24 -27.38 0.89
N SER A 505 -0.03 -27.84 1.23
CA SER A 505 0.22 -29.15 1.84
C SER A 505 1.15 -29.02 3.02
N LYS A 506 0.99 -29.88 4.03
CA LYS A 506 1.91 -29.91 5.18
C LYS A 506 3.27 -30.38 4.73
N ARG A 507 4.33 -29.67 5.17
CA ARG A 507 5.71 -30.08 4.95
C ARG A 507 6.09 -31.18 5.94
N CYS A 508 6.62 -32.29 5.44
CA CYS A 508 7.18 -33.33 6.30
C CYS A 508 8.38 -32.75 7.06
N LEU A 509 8.47 -33.05 8.35
CA LEU A 509 9.69 -32.77 9.13
C LEU A 509 10.81 -33.63 8.57
N VAL A 510 11.86 -33.01 8.07
CA VAL A 510 13.11 -33.65 7.68
C VAL A 510 14.10 -33.52 8.82
#